data_4d6ee60c98e54ba0c340a267709e3785
#
_entry.id   4d6ee60c98e54ba0c340a267709e3785
#
_cell.length_a   1.000
_cell.length_b   1.000
_cell.length_c   1.000
_cell.angle_alpha   90.00
_cell.angle_beta   90.00
_cell.angle_gamma   90.00
#
_symmetry.space_group_name_H-M   'P 1'
#
loop_
_entity.id
_entity.type
_entity.pdbx_description
1 polymer ?
#
loop_
_entity_poly.entity_id
_entity_poly.type
_entity_poly.pdbx_seq_one_letter_code
_entity_poly.pdbx_strand_id
1 'polypeptide(L)'
;MDSWWDALAGTFEQYTLLFRILGVLLAGLIANIVTRFLMKRIVAEVVRGVKKTHKVDDTTELSSSPVAAMRSVQRARTLGSVLNNTATWIIASTVLILVLSELGFSVTALVASAGIIGAALGFGAQSVVKDVLNGLFMVFEDQLGVGDVVDLGMAEGVVERVGIRITEIRDVSGTLWFVRNGEILRVGNHTQDWSRVILDLPVPYESNIDEMQNVLLESAKSFAASPEWRRKVVEDPEVWGIQSLSAEAITLR
;
A
#
# COMPACT_ATOMS: atom_id res chain seq x y z
N MET A 1 14.13 -31.69 -55.46
CA MET A 1 14.50 -31.12 -54.13
C MET A 1 13.36 -31.22 -53.12
N ASP A 2 12.23 -31.81 -53.52
CA ASP A 2 10.99 -31.82 -52.73
C ASP A 2 10.81 -33.08 -51.85
N SER A 3 11.57 -34.16 -52.12
CA SER A 3 11.39 -35.45 -51.44
C SER A 3 11.76 -35.48 -49.94
N TRP A 4 12.65 -34.62 -49.48
CA TRP A 4 13.03 -34.56 -48.06
C TRP A 4 12.04 -33.75 -47.22
N TRP A 5 11.40 -32.74 -47.83
CA TRP A 5 10.31 -32.03 -47.19
C TRP A 5 9.08 -32.90 -47.01
N ASP A 6 8.73 -33.72 -48.04
CA ASP A 6 7.59 -34.64 -47.98
C ASP A 6 7.84 -35.77 -46.94
N ALA A 7 9.08 -36.25 -46.84
CA ALA A 7 9.46 -37.21 -45.81
C ALA A 7 9.42 -36.60 -44.40
N LEU A 8 9.84 -35.34 -44.24
CA LEU A 8 9.71 -34.64 -42.98
C LEU A 8 8.24 -34.37 -42.64
N ALA A 9 7.41 -33.94 -43.57
CA ALA A 9 6.00 -33.73 -43.41
C ALA A 9 5.27 -35.02 -42.97
N GLY A 10 5.57 -36.15 -43.62
CA GLY A 10 5.01 -37.46 -43.28
C GLY A 10 5.42 -37.94 -41.88
N THR A 11 6.68 -37.71 -41.47
CA THR A 11 7.10 -38.01 -40.09
C THR A 11 6.47 -37.06 -39.07
N PHE A 12 6.27 -35.81 -39.41
CA PHE A 12 5.50 -34.86 -38.54
C PHE A 12 4.07 -35.30 -38.39
N GLU A 13 3.36 -35.72 -39.40
CA GLU A 13 2.00 -36.24 -39.33
C GLU A 13 1.88 -37.49 -38.45
N GLN A 14 2.83 -38.40 -38.58
CA GLN A 14 2.84 -39.68 -37.84
C GLN A 14 3.13 -39.48 -36.34
N TYR A 15 3.91 -38.45 -35.96
CA TYR A 15 4.32 -38.20 -34.58
C TYR A 15 3.78 -36.87 -34.00
N THR A 16 2.76 -36.29 -34.62
CA THR A 16 2.17 -35.00 -34.17
C THR A 16 1.82 -34.97 -32.68
N LEU A 17 1.28 -36.06 -32.17
CA LEU A 17 0.93 -36.18 -30.75
C LEU A 17 2.17 -36.10 -29.84
N LEU A 18 3.25 -36.83 -30.21
CA LEU A 18 4.50 -36.82 -29.46
C LEU A 18 5.17 -35.45 -29.49
N PHE A 19 5.17 -34.76 -30.65
CA PHE A 19 5.72 -33.42 -30.77
C PHE A 19 4.93 -32.38 -29.96
N ARG A 20 3.59 -32.49 -29.91
CA ARG A 20 2.74 -31.62 -29.08
C ARG A 20 2.98 -31.83 -27.61
N ILE A 21 3.01 -33.08 -27.14
CA ILE A 21 3.31 -33.40 -25.74
C ILE A 21 4.71 -32.91 -25.37
N LEU A 22 5.71 -33.18 -26.21
CA LEU A 22 7.07 -32.70 -25.97
C LEU A 22 7.16 -31.17 -25.93
N GLY A 23 6.43 -30.48 -26.82
CA GLY A 23 6.31 -29.01 -26.83
C GLY A 23 5.70 -28.48 -25.56
N VAL A 24 4.61 -29.08 -25.05
CA VAL A 24 3.98 -28.69 -23.77
C VAL A 24 4.93 -28.90 -22.60
N LEU A 25 5.63 -30.04 -22.55
CA LEU A 25 6.60 -30.31 -21.47
C LEU A 25 7.79 -29.33 -21.52
N LEU A 26 8.30 -29.05 -22.71
CA LEU A 26 9.39 -28.09 -22.90
C LEU A 26 8.95 -26.67 -22.50
N ALA A 27 7.77 -26.24 -22.94
CA ALA A 27 7.23 -24.94 -22.59
C ALA A 27 7.03 -24.82 -21.05
N GLY A 28 6.50 -25.85 -20.38
CA GLY A 28 6.38 -25.91 -18.94
C GLY A 28 7.73 -25.87 -18.22
N LEU A 29 8.73 -26.58 -18.73
CA LEU A 29 10.08 -26.54 -18.19
C LEU A 29 10.70 -25.14 -18.33
N ILE A 30 10.58 -24.51 -19.50
CA ILE A 30 11.06 -23.15 -19.73
C ILE A 30 10.36 -22.17 -18.80
N ALA A 31 9.01 -22.24 -18.70
CA ALA A 31 8.24 -21.40 -17.81
C ALA A 31 8.71 -21.53 -16.33
N ASN A 32 8.95 -22.78 -15.87
CA ASN A 32 9.45 -23.04 -14.52
C ASN A 32 10.88 -22.48 -14.31
N ILE A 33 11.77 -22.65 -15.27
CA ILE A 33 13.14 -22.10 -15.19
C ILE A 33 13.10 -20.58 -15.15
N VAL A 34 12.32 -19.94 -16.04
CA VAL A 34 12.16 -18.47 -16.09
C VAL A 34 11.60 -17.96 -14.77
N THR A 35 10.54 -18.59 -14.25
CA THR A 35 9.93 -18.20 -12.96
C THR A 35 10.94 -18.30 -11.83
N ARG A 36 11.69 -19.40 -11.72
CA ARG A 36 12.74 -19.58 -10.71
C ARG A 36 13.84 -18.54 -10.84
N PHE A 37 14.26 -18.22 -12.06
CA PHE A 37 15.28 -17.20 -12.32
C PHE A 37 14.81 -15.80 -11.88
N LEU A 38 13.58 -15.42 -12.28
CA LEU A 38 12.97 -14.14 -11.90
C LEU A 38 12.82 -14.02 -10.38
N MET A 39 12.30 -15.06 -9.72
CA MET A 39 12.15 -15.06 -8.25
C MET A 39 13.49 -14.94 -7.53
N LYS A 40 14.52 -15.66 -7.98
CA LYS A 40 15.87 -15.52 -7.41
C LYS A 40 16.43 -14.12 -7.61
N ARG A 41 16.19 -13.49 -8.75
CA ARG A 41 16.65 -12.13 -9.05
C ARG A 41 15.95 -11.11 -8.15
N ILE A 42 14.62 -11.18 -8.04
CA ILE A 42 13.82 -10.29 -7.18
C ILE A 42 14.25 -10.40 -5.70
N VAL A 43 14.35 -11.63 -5.18
CA VAL A 43 14.79 -11.86 -3.79
C VAL A 43 16.21 -11.34 -3.57
N ALA A 44 17.12 -11.56 -4.53
CA ALA A 44 18.50 -11.07 -4.44
C ALA A 44 18.58 -9.54 -4.48
N GLU A 45 17.68 -8.87 -5.20
CA GLU A 45 17.63 -7.42 -5.31
C GLU A 45 17.07 -6.78 -4.03
N VAL A 46 16.00 -7.37 -3.46
CA VAL A 46 15.47 -6.98 -2.15
C VAL A 46 16.53 -7.14 -1.05
N VAL A 47 17.24 -8.26 -1.02
CA VAL A 47 18.32 -8.52 -0.03
C VAL A 47 19.48 -7.54 -0.23
N ARG A 48 19.82 -7.18 -1.47
CA ARG A 48 20.87 -6.18 -1.77
C ARG A 48 20.44 -4.77 -1.36
N GLY A 49 19.18 -4.40 -1.59
CA GLY A 49 18.61 -3.12 -1.16
C GLY A 49 18.73 -2.94 0.35
N VAL A 50 18.29 -3.92 1.13
CA VAL A 50 18.42 -3.91 2.60
C VAL A 50 19.86 -3.76 3.06
N LYS A 51 20.83 -4.39 2.38
CA LYS A 51 22.26 -4.24 2.70
C LYS A 51 22.83 -2.87 2.34
N LYS A 52 22.30 -2.20 1.34
CA LYS A 52 22.79 -0.89 0.87
C LYS A 52 22.30 0.26 1.76
N THR A 53 21.08 0.17 2.27
CA THR A 53 20.48 1.16 3.18
C THR A 53 21.23 1.22 4.52
N HIS A 54 21.88 0.13 4.94
CA HIS A 54 22.71 0.09 6.17
C HIS A 54 24.17 0.55 5.97
N LYS A 55 24.57 1.02 4.80
CA LYS A 55 25.92 1.54 4.51
C LYS A 55 25.98 3.05 4.25
N VAL A 56 24.88 3.76 4.40
CA VAL A 56 24.88 5.22 4.31
C VAL A 56 25.30 5.76 5.68
N ASP A 57 26.47 6.37 5.69
CA ASP A 57 27.03 7.13 6.80
C ASP A 57 26.10 8.26 7.20
N ASP A 58 25.26 8.02 8.18
CA ASP A 58 24.63 9.11 8.93
C ASP A 58 24.65 8.77 10.42
N THR A 59 25.40 9.57 11.14
CA THR A 59 25.73 9.45 12.56
C THR A 59 24.54 9.67 13.50
N THR A 60 23.30 9.64 13.01
CA THR A 60 22.10 10.00 13.78
C THR A 60 21.08 8.85 13.96
N GLU A 61 21.27 7.68 13.33
CA GLU A 61 20.33 6.56 13.51
C GLU A 61 20.94 5.36 14.23
N LEU A 62 20.99 5.45 15.55
CA LEU A 62 21.33 4.36 16.49
C LEU A 62 20.21 3.31 16.66
N SER A 63 19.28 3.12 15.67
CA SER A 63 18.09 2.30 15.92
C SER A 63 17.83 1.10 15.00
N SER A 64 18.70 0.77 14.06
CA SER A 64 18.53 -0.49 13.32
C SER A 64 19.45 -1.59 13.85
N SER A 65 18.97 -2.34 14.85
CA SER A 65 19.73 -3.47 15.38
C SER A 65 20.06 -4.48 14.26
N PRO A 66 21.24 -5.12 14.26
CA PRO A 66 21.62 -6.17 13.29
C PRO A 66 20.57 -7.29 13.17
N VAL A 67 19.81 -7.50 14.23
CA VAL A 67 18.69 -8.47 14.29
C VAL A 67 17.53 -8.08 13.37
N ALA A 68 17.21 -6.80 13.22
CA ALA A 68 16.13 -6.34 12.33
C ALA A 68 16.47 -6.58 10.85
N ALA A 69 17.72 -6.30 10.45
CA ALA A 69 18.21 -6.57 9.10
C ALA A 69 18.22 -8.08 8.78
N MET A 70 18.62 -8.93 9.72
CA MET A 70 18.59 -10.39 9.56
C MET A 70 17.16 -10.91 9.40
N ARG A 71 16.21 -10.38 10.16
CA ARG A 71 14.77 -10.75 10.05
C ARG A 71 14.18 -10.38 8.69
N SER A 72 14.50 -9.21 8.14
CA SER A 72 13.99 -8.79 6.82
C SER A 72 14.54 -9.67 5.70
N VAL A 73 15.82 -10.04 5.73
CA VAL A 73 16.43 -10.97 4.77
C VAL A 73 15.80 -12.36 4.85
N GLN A 74 15.56 -12.87 6.08
CA GLN A 74 14.95 -14.17 6.28
C GLN A 74 13.50 -14.19 5.77
N ARG A 75 12.71 -13.13 6.06
CA ARG A 75 11.35 -12.98 5.54
C ARG A 75 11.32 -12.96 4.00
N ALA A 76 12.22 -12.19 3.36
CA ALA A 76 12.31 -12.14 1.91
C ALA A 76 12.62 -13.51 1.29
N ARG A 77 13.53 -14.29 1.90
CA ARG A 77 13.85 -15.65 1.44
C ARG A 77 12.67 -16.62 1.60
N THR A 78 12.00 -16.59 2.75
CA THR A 78 10.84 -17.45 3.01
C THR A 78 9.70 -17.14 2.05
N LEU A 79 9.37 -15.85 1.86
CA LEU A 79 8.35 -15.43 0.89
C LEU A 79 8.72 -15.85 -0.53
N GLY A 80 9.97 -15.64 -0.95
CA GLY A 80 10.45 -16.06 -2.26
C GLY A 80 10.35 -17.58 -2.47
N SER A 81 10.64 -18.37 -1.44
CA SER A 81 10.50 -19.84 -1.48
C SER A 81 9.04 -20.26 -1.61
N VAL A 82 8.14 -19.69 -0.82
CA VAL A 82 6.70 -19.99 -0.88
C VAL A 82 6.14 -19.63 -2.26
N LEU A 83 6.42 -18.42 -2.76
CA LEU A 83 5.95 -17.98 -4.08
C LEU A 83 6.49 -18.88 -5.21
N ASN A 84 7.77 -19.24 -5.15
CA ASN A 84 8.36 -20.14 -6.14
C ASN A 84 7.73 -21.54 -6.12
N ASN A 85 7.47 -22.09 -4.93
CA ASN A 85 6.80 -23.39 -4.81
C ASN A 85 5.36 -23.32 -5.34
N THR A 86 4.61 -22.30 -4.97
CA THR A 86 3.24 -22.08 -5.47
C THR A 86 3.22 -21.96 -7.00
N ALA A 87 4.09 -21.15 -7.58
CA ALA A 87 4.22 -21.02 -9.03
C ALA A 87 4.59 -22.35 -9.70
N THR A 88 5.52 -23.13 -9.11
CA THR A 88 5.90 -24.46 -9.61
C THR A 88 4.70 -25.41 -9.62
N TRP A 89 3.88 -25.44 -8.56
CA TRP A 89 2.68 -26.26 -8.51
C TRP A 89 1.63 -25.84 -9.55
N ILE A 90 1.43 -24.54 -9.76
CA ILE A 90 0.52 -24.02 -10.78
C ILE A 90 0.98 -24.45 -12.18
N ILE A 91 2.27 -24.25 -12.50
CA ILE A 91 2.84 -24.65 -13.80
C ILE A 91 2.71 -26.17 -13.99
N ALA A 92 3.07 -26.97 -12.99
CA ALA A 92 2.99 -28.43 -13.07
C ALA A 92 1.55 -28.91 -13.28
N SER A 93 0.57 -28.35 -12.56
CA SER A 93 -0.85 -28.68 -12.74
C SER A 93 -1.35 -28.29 -14.14
N THR A 94 -0.96 -27.12 -14.64
CA THR A 94 -1.33 -26.67 -15.99
C THR A 94 -0.73 -27.59 -17.06
N VAL A 95 0.54 -27.94 -16.95
CA VAL A 95 1.22 -28.86 -17.86
C VAL A 95 0.53 -30.24 -17.84
N LEU A 96 0.19 -30.75 -16.64
CA LEU A 96 -0.51 -32.03 -16.50
C LEU A 96 -1.87 -32.01 -17.24
N ILE A 97 -2.65 -30.95 -17.04
CA ILE A 97 -3.97 -30.80 -17.69
C ILE A 97 -3.81 -30.76 -19.22
N LEU A 98 -2.82 -30.01 -19.72
CA LEU A 98 -2.56 -29.90 -21.16
C LEU A 98 -2.11 -31.25 -21.77
N VAL A 99 -1.24 -32.00 -21.08
CA VAL A 99 -0.81 -33.32 -21.53
C VAL A 99 -1.98 -34.31 -21.55
N LEU A 100 -2.82 -34.31 -20.52
CA LEU A 100 -4.03 -35.16 -20.50
C LEU A 100 -4.99 -34.81 -21.65
N SER A 101 -5.13 -33.52 -21.96
CA SER A 101 -5.93 -33.04 -23.09
C SER A 101 -5.40 -33.56 -24.44
N GLU A 102 -4.08 -33.50 -24.64
CA GLU A 102 -3.45 -34.02 -25.86
C GLU A 102 -3.57 -35.57 -26.00
N LEU A 103 -3.63 -36.27 -24.86
CA LEU A 103 -3.86 -37.72 -24.83
C LEU A 103 -5.33 -38.09 -25.06
N GLY A 104 -6.22 -37.10 -25.29
CA GLY A 104 -7.66 -37.31 -25.55
C GLY A 104 -8.53 -37.46 -24.31
N PHE A 105 -8.00 -37.27 -23.10
CA PHE A 105 -8.84 -37.29 -21.90
C PHE A 105 -9.71 -36.03 -21.81
N SER A 106 -10.95 -36.18 -21.36
CA SER A 106 -11.81 -35.02 -21.10
C SER A 106 -11.33 -34.27 -19.85
N VAL A 107 -10.74 -33.09 -20.07
CA VAL A 107 -10.23 -32.22 -18.97
C VAL A 107 -11.22 -31.18 -18.50
N THR A 108 -12.44 -31.17 -19.07
CA THR A 108 -13.48 -30.16 -18.77
C THR A 108 -13.78 -30.07 -17.28
N ALA A 109 -13.92 -31.19 -16.60
CA ALA A 109 -14.19 -31.22 -15.15
C ALA A 109 -12.99 -30.69 -14.34
N LEU A 110 -11.75 -30.96 -14.77
CA LEU A 110 -10.54 -30.47 -14.11
C LEU A 110 -10.42 -28.95 -14.27
N VAL A 111 -10.67 -28.43 -15.47
CA VAL A 111 -10.63 -26.99 -15.75
C VAL A 111 -11.75 -26.27 -14.97
N ALA A 112 -12.96 -26.83 -14.95
CA ALA A 112 -14.07 -26.28 -14.17
C ALA A 112 -13.73 -26.24 -12.68
N SER A 113 -13.18 -27.33 -12.11
CA SER A 113 -12.76 -27.40 -10.71
C SER A 113 -11.65 -26.39 -10.40
N ALA A 114 -10.64 -26.25 -11.28
CA ALA A 114 -9.59 -25.26 -11.15
C ALA A 114 -10.16 -23.83 -11.17
N GLY A 115 -11.17 -23.56 -12.01
CA GLY A 115 -11.89 -22.29 -12.06
C GLY A 115 -12.60 -21.96 -10.75
N ILE A 116 -13.29 -22.94 -10.15
CA ILE A 116 -13.97 -22.79 -8.85
C ILE A 116 -12.94 -22.50 -7.74
N ILE A 117 -11.84 -23.25 -7.70
CA ILE A 117 -10.74 -23.02 -6.74
C ILE A 117 -10.14 -21.62 -6.93
N GLY A 118 -9.91 -21.22 -8.19
CA GLY A 118 -9.41 -19.89 -8.53
C GLY A 118 -10.33 -18.77 -8.07
N ALA A 119 -11.64 -18.93 -8.28
CA ALA A 119 -12.64 -17.98 -7.81
C ALA A 119 -12.65 -17.89 -6.27
N ALA A 120 -12.62 -19.02 -5.57
CA ALA A 120 -12.59 -19.04 -4.11
C ALA A 120 -11.32 -18.34 -3.55
N LEU A 121 -10.16 -18.59 -4.15
CA LEU A 121 -8.92 -17.90 -3.81
C LEU A 121 -8.99 -16.39 -4.13
N GLY A 122 -9.60 -16.01 -5.25
CA GLY A 122 -9.83 -14.63 -5.64
C GLY A 122 -10.70 -13.87 -4.63
N PHE A 123 -11.82 -14.47 -4.20
CA PHE A 123 -12.64 -13.89 -3.13
C PHE A 123 -11.89 -13.81 -1.80
N GLY A 124 -11.10 -14.84 -1.45
CA GLY A 124 -10.26 -14.81 -0.26
C GLY A 124 -9.16 -13.73 -0.28
N ALA A 125 -8.68 -13.35 -1.48
CA ALA A 125 -7.65 -12.33 -1.67
C ALA A 125 -8.22 -10.91 -1.94
N GLN A 126 -9.53 -10.73 -2.02
CA GLN A 126 -10.19 -9.48 -2.38
C GLN A 126 -9.73 -8.29 -1.52
N SER A 127 -9.55 -8.49 -0.22
CA SER A 127 -9.08 -7.43 0.69
C SER A 127 -7.67 -6.97 0.34
N VAL A 128 -6.78 -7.88 -0.06
CA VAL A 128 -5.40 -7.53 -0.44
C VAL A 128 -5.40 -6.70 -1.73
N VAL A 129 -6.23 -7.05 -2.70
CA VAL A 129 -6.39 -6.28 -3.95
C VAL A 129 -6.93 -4.89 -3.64
N LYS A 130 -7.96 -4.80 -2.77
CA LYS A 130 -8.52 -3.52 -2.33
C LYS A 130 -7.47 -2.65 -1.63
N ASP A 131 -6.67 -3.24 -0.71
CA ASP A 131 -5.60 -2.52 -0.02
C ASP A 131 -4.59 -1.90 -1.01
N VAL A 132 -4.17 -2.69 -2.00
CA VAL A 132 -3.18 -2.25 -3.00
C VAL A 132 -3.74 -1.15 -3.90
N LEU A 133 -4.97 -1.31 -4.40
CA LEU A 133 -5.60 -0.32 -5.26
C LEU A 133 -5.84 1.00 -4.51
N ASN A 134 -6.39 0.94 -3.30
CA ASN A 134 -6.58 2.14 -2.48
C ASN A 134 -5.26 2.85 -2.18
N GLY A 135 -4.21 2.10 -1.80
CA GLY A 135 -2.88 2.69 -1.55
C GLY A 135 -2.30 3.37 -2.79
N LEU A 136 -2.48 2.76 -3.96
CA LEU A 136 -2.05 3.36 -5.23
C LEU A 136 -2.80 4.66 -5.53
N PHE A 137 -4.13 4.66 -5.40
CA PHE A 137 -4.95 5.84 -5.68
C PHE A 137 -4.73 6.96 -4.68
N MET A 138 -4.59 6.67 -3.38
CA MET A 138 -4.27 7.68 -2.37
C MET A 138 -2.99 8.46 -2.70
N VAL A 139 -1.94 7.76 -3.18
CA VAL A 139 -0.69 8.39 -3.59
C VAL A 139 -0.83 9.09 -4.93
N PHE A 140 -1.54 8.49 -5.90
CA PHE A 140 -1.71 9.06 -7.23
C PHE A 140 -2.56 10.33 -7.23
N GLU A 141 -3.56 10.39 -6.34
CA GLU A 141 -4.45 11.54 -6.17
C GLU A 141 -3.93 12.56 -5.15
N ASP A 142 -2.73 12.32 -4.57
CA ASP A 142 -2.10 13.19 -3.57
C ASP A 142 -3.00 13.47 -2.36
N GLN A 143 -3.74 12.44 -1.90
CA GLN A 143 -4.66 12.59 -0.77
C GLN A 143 -3.91 12.73 0.56
N LEU A 144 -2.73 12.10 0.66
CA LEU A 144 -1.85 12.17 1.83
C LEU A 144 -0.39 11.91 1.45
N GLY A 145 0.52 12.55 2.18
CA GLY A 145 1.96 12.40 2.04
C GLY A 145 2.65 12.14 3.38
N VAL A 146 3.92 11.73 3.32
CA VAL A 146 4.74 11.57 4.54
C VAL A 146 4.97 12.95 5.18
N GLY A 147 4.63 13.06 6.45
CA GLY A 147 4.69 14.31 7.22
C GLY A 147 3.34 15.00 7.39
N ASP A 148 2.30 14.61 6.63
CA ASP A 148 0.97 15.17 6.78
C ASP A 148 0.32 14.72 8.10
N VAL A 149 -0.46 15.62 8.68
CA VAL A 149 -1.37 15.29 9.79
C VAL A 149 -2.72 14.91 9.20
N VAL A 150 -3.13 13.67 9.40
CA VAL A 150 -4.34 13.12 8.77
C VAL A 150 -5.25 12.43 9.78
N ASP A 151 -6.57 12.51 9.54
CA ASP A 151 -7.60 11.70 10.15
C ASP A 151 -8.09 10.65 9.15
N LEU A 152 -7.86 9.37 9.46
CA LEU A 152 -8.33 8.23 8.66
C LEU A 152 -9.61 7.60 9.24
N GLY A 153 -10.23 8.23 10.23
CA GLY A 153 -11.42 7.76 10.92
C GLY A 153 -11.11 6.82 12.08
N MET A 154 -10.20 5.87 11.93
CA MET A 154 -9.78 4.93 12.99
C MET A 154 -8.48 5.34 13.68
N ALA A 155 -7.68 6.19 13.05
CA ALA A 155 -6.43 6.72 13.56
C ALA A 155 -6.22 8.13 13.03
N GLU A 156 -5.74 9.02 13.90
CA GLU A 156 -5.38 10.39 13.60
C GLU A 156 -3.94 10.63 14.03
N GLY A 157 -3.16 11.34 13.22
CA GLY A 157 -1.76 11.67 13.52
C GLY A 157 -0.93 11.97 12.30
N VAL A 158 0.39 11.96 12.48
CA VAL A 158 1.36 12.25 11.44
C VAL A 158 1.64 10.99 10.62
N VAL A 159 1.57 11.09 9.30
CA VAL A 159 1.94 10.01 8.38
C VAL A 159 3.46 9.83 8.40
N GLU A 160 3.92 8.67 8.87
CA GLU A 160 5.36 8.32 8.84
C GLU A 160 5.74 7.58 7.55
N ARG A 161 4.82 6.76 7.03
CA ARG A 161 5.06 6.01 5.81
C ARG A 161 3.77 5.65 5.09
N VAL A 162 3.78 5.79 3.78
CA VAL A 162 2.74 5.28 2.89
C VAL A 162 3.28 4.05 2.16
N GLY A 163 2.73 2.88 2.48
CA GLY A 163 3.10 1.63 1.85
C GLY A 163 2.06 1.18 0.82
N ILE A 164 2.40 0.16 0.03
CA ILE A 164 1.50 -0.38 -1.02
C ILE A 164 0.18 -0.89 -0.40
N ARG A 165 0.23 -1.49 0.79
CA ARG A 165 -0.92 -2.13 1.44
C ARG A 165 -1.32 -1.48 2.75
N ILE A 166 -0.38 -0.83 3.44
CA ILE A 166 -0.58 -0.23 4.77
C ILE A 166 0.01 1.16 4.80
N THR A 167 -0.66 2.06 5.51
CA THR A 167 -0.18 3.39 5.86
C THR A 167 0.15 3.41 7.36
N GLU A 168 1.29 3.98 7.72
CA GLU A 168 1.77 4.09 9.10
C GLU A 168 1.57 5.52 9.58
N ILE A 169 0.86 5.68 10.70
CA ILE A 169 0.52 6.97 11.30
C ILE A 169 0.94 6.94 12.76
N ARG A 170 1.59 8.02 13.21
CA ARG A 170 1.91 8.21 14.63
C ARG A 170 0.97 9.24 15.24
N ASP A 171 0.24 8.83 16.26
CA ASP A 171 -0.61 9.72 17.02
C ASP A 171 0.16 10.61 18.01
N VAL A 172 -0.54 11.56 18.62
CA VAL A 172 0.05 12.49 19.61
C VAL A 172 0.53 11.79 20.87
N SER A 173 0.07 10.58 21.17
CA SER A 173 0.53 9.78 22.33
C SER A 173 1.79 8.97 22.00
N GLY A 174 2.27 9.01 20.74
CA GLY A 174 3.43 8.28 20.25
C GLY A 174 3.12 6.88 19.75
N THR A 175 1.85 6.46 19.71
CA THR A 175 1.46 5.14 19.18
C THR A 175 1.59 5.11 17.67
N LEU A 176 2.26 4.11 17.14
CA LEU A 176 2.37 3.87 15.70
C LEU A 176 1.24 2.94 15.25
N TRP A 177 0.33 3.48 14.45
CA TRP A 177 -0.80 2.77 13.87
C TRP A 177 -0.45 2.22 12.48
N PHE A 178 -0.76 0.97 12.25
CA PHE A 178 -0.64 0.30 10.94
C PHE A 178 -2.03 0.14 10.35
N VAL A 179 -2.45 1.09 9.52
CA VAL A 179 -3.79 1.12 8.92
C VAL A 179 -3.75 0.45 7.56
N ARG A 180 -4.63 -0.53 7.30
CA ARG A 180 -4.75 -1.15 5.98
C ARG A 180 -5.42 -0.16 5.02
N ASN A 181 -4.80 0.07 3.86
CA ASN A 181 -5.29 1.05 2.90
C ASN A 181 -6.73 0.76 2.44
N GLY A 182 -7.12 -0.51 2.34
CA GLY A 182 -8.48 -0.92 2.00
C GLY A 182 -9.54 -0.63 3.06
N GLU A 183 -9.15 -0.29 4.28
CA GLU A 183 -10.05 0.13 5.38
C GLU A 183 -10.18 1.65 5.48
N ILE A 184 -9.34 2.40 4.78
CA ILE A 184 -9.42 3.85 4.70
C ILE A 184 -10.56 4.21 3.75
N LEU A 185 -11.67 4.69 4.31
CA LEU A 185 -12.85 5.09 3.56
C LEU A 185 -12.85 6.58 3.22
N ARG A 186 -12.13 7.36 4.01
CA ARG A 186 -11.96 8.81 3.85
C ARG A 186 -10.60 9.22 4.37
N VAL A 187 -10.04 10.26 3.81
CA VAL A 187 -8.85 10.95 4.30
C VAL A 187 -9.23 12.38 4.65
N GLY A 188 -9.07 12.76 5.91
CA GLY A 188 -9.09 14.15 6.32
C GLY A 188 -7.64 14.62 6.45
N ASN A 189 -7.16 15.47 5.55
CA ASN A 189 -5.81 16.02 5.62
C ASN A 189 -5.85 17.42 6.27
N HIS A 190 -5.19 17.57 7.42
CA HIS A 190 -5.18 18.81 8.19
C HIS A 190 -4.06 19.77 7.78
N THR A 191 -3.13 19.31 6.95
CA THR A 191 -1.92 20.06 6.58
C THR A 191 -1.82 20.37 5.10
N GLN A 192 -2.66 19.80 4.28
CA GLN A 192 -2.64 20.02 2.84
C GLN A 192 -3.13 21.44 2.54
N ASP A 193 -2.32 22.20 1.78
CA ASP A 193 -2.53 23.58 1.35
C ASP A 193 -2.62 24.58 2.49
N TRP A 194 -3.63 24.52 3.35
CA TRP A 194 -3.83 25.40 4.49
C TRP A 194 -4.53 24.68 5.65
N SER A 195 -4.33 25.18 6.85
CA SER A 195 -4.97 24.65 8.05
C SER A 195 -5.66 25.78 8.83
N ARG A 196 -6.74 25.43 9.52
CA ARG A 196 -7.46 26.38 10.38
C ARG A 196 -7.16 26.10 11.84
N VAL A 197 -6.73 27.10 12.57
CA VAL A 197 -6.58 27.06 14.03
C VAL A 197 -7.87 27.57 14.64
N ILE A 198 -8.54 26.74 15.44
CA ILE A 198 -9.75 27.10 16.19
C ILE A 198 -9.37 27.16 17.67
N LEU A 199 -9.66 28.28 18.31
CA LEU A 199 -9.39 28.50 19.72
C LEU A 199 -10.69 28.70 20.47
N ASP A 200 -10.90 27.87 21.48
CA ASP A 200 -12.02 27.98 22.43
C ASP A 200 -11.52 28.61 23.71
N LEU A 201 -11.97 29.83 23.99
CA LEU A 201 -11.51 30.63 25.13
C LEU A 201 -12.60 30.77 26.16
N PRO A 202 -12.41 30.24 27.38
CA PRO A 202 -13.38 30.40 28.49
C PRO A 202 -13.33 31.81 29.07
N VAL A 203 -14.49 32.43 29.21
CA VAL A 203 -14.65 33.79 29.73
C VAL A 203 -15.63 33.72 30.95
N PRO A 204 -15.34 34.38 32.05
CA PRO A 204 -16.26 34.46 33.21
C PRO A 204 -17.61 35.04 32.85
N TYR A 205 -18.67 34.63 33.57
CA TYR A 205 -20.04 35.09 33.32
C TYR A 205 -20.25 36.59 33.57
N GLU A 206 -19.43 37.21 34.44
CA GLU A 206 -19.51 38.64 34.76
C GLU A 206 -18.91 39.51 33.64
N SER A 207 -18.26 38.93 32.65
CA SER A 207 -17.60 39.67 31.58
C SER A 207 -18.61 40.20 30.56
N ASN A 208 -18.34 41.40 30.05
CA ASN A 208 -19.07 41.92 28.89
C ASN A 208 -18.62 41.17 27.61
N ILE A 209 -19.54 40.35 27.09
CA ILE A 209 -19.23 39.46 25.94
C ILE A 209 -18.86 40.24 24.67
N ASP A 210 -19.56 41.35 24.40
CA ASP A 210 -19.29 42.18 23.23
C ASP A 210 -17.91 42.83 23.27
N GLU A 211 -17.52 43.30 24.45
CA GLU A 211 -16.19 43.88 24.70
C GLU A 211 -15.11 42.82 24.58
N MET A 212 -15.33 41.62 25.15
CA MET A 212 -14.38 40.51 25.05
C MET A 212 -14.18 40.03 23.60
N GLN A 213 -15.26 39.93 22.81
CA GLN A 213 -15.15 39.58 21.40
C GLN A 213 -14.31 40.60 20.63
N ASN A 214 -14.50 41.91 20.89
CA ASN A 214 -13.70 42.94 20.24
C ASN A 214 -12.23 42.87 20.66
N VAL A 215 -11.92 42.67 21.93
CA VAL A 215 -10.54 42.51 22.44
C VAL A 215 -9.86 41.29 21.82
N LEU A 216 -10.57 40.15 21.72
CA LEU A 216 -10.07 38.94 21.11
C LEU A 216 -9.78 39.14 19.62
N LEU A 217 -10.71 39.78 18.89
CA LEU A 217 -10.56 40.06 17.47
C LEU A 217 -9.37 41.00 17.20
N GLU A 218 -9.23 42.10 17.98
CA GLU A 218 -8.11 43.03 17.83
C GLU A 218 -6.76 42.36 18.14
N SER A 219 -6.73 41.54 19.23
CA SER A 219 -5.54 40.78 19.58
C SER A 219 -5.12 39.80 18.49
N ALA A 220 -6.07 39.05 17.94
CA ALA A 220 -5.83 38.11 16.84
C ALA A 220 -5.34 38.82 15.58
N LYS A 221 -5.96 39.95 15.19
CA LYS A 221 -5.53 40.78 14.06
C LYS A 221 -4.13 41.36 14.24
N SER A 222 -3.82 41.83 15.45
CA SER A 222 -2.50 42.33 15.80
C SER A 222 -1.43 41.25 15.67
N PHE A 223 -1.74 40.05 16.15
CA PHE A 223 -0.86 38.88 16.00
C PHE A 223 -0.67 38.50 14.53
N ALA A 224 -1.73 38.40 13.75
CA ALA A 224 -1.69 38.07 12.32
C ALA A 224 -0.88 39.10 11.50
N ALA A 225 -0.96 40.39 11.87
CA ALA A 225 -0.23 41.46 11.23
C ALA A 225 1.29 41.52 11.57
N SER A 226 1.73 40.75 12.56
CA SER A 226 3.13 40.74 12.99
C SER A 226 4.07 40.27 11.87
N PRO A 227 5.34 40.74 11.82
CA PRO A 227 6.28 40.42 10.73
C PRO A 227 6.52 38.92 10.55
N GLU A 228 6.40 38.14 11.61
CA GLU A 228 6.62 36.70 11.61
C GLU A 228 5.45 35.94 10.98
N TRP A 229 4.20 36.36 11.24
CA TRP A 229 2.98 35.63 10.87
C TRP A 229 2.26 36.16 9.63
N ARG A 230 2.45 37.44 9.28
CA ARG A 230 1.78 38.13 8.16
C ARG A 230 1.85 37.37 6.82
N ARG A 231 2.91 36.57 6.59
CA ARG A 231 3.07 35.79 5.36
C ARG A 231 2.52 34.37 5.47
N LYS A 232 2.19 33.93 6.68
CA LYS A 232 1.67 32.59 6.96
C LYS A 232 0.16 32.57 7.14
N VAL A 233 -0.42 33.68 7.59
CA VAL A 233 -1.87 33.81 7.76
C VAL A 233 -2.50 34.10 6.40
N VAL A 234 -3.41 33.21 5.97
CA VAL A 234 -4.08 33.26 4.66
C VAL A 234 -5.32 34.12 4.70
N GLU A 235 -6.10 34.05 5.79
CA GLU A 235 -7.36 34.79 5.99
C GLU A 235 -7.32 35.58 7.30
N ASP A 236 -8.08 36.67 7.35
CA ASP A 236 -8.17 37.45 8.59
C ASP A 236 -8.85 36.64 9.70
N PRO A 237 -8.38 36.79 10.96
CA PRO A 237 -9.02 36.16 12.11
C PRO A 237 -10.47 36.62 12.29
N GLU A 238 -11.34 35.69 12.67
CA GLU A 238 -12.75 35.91 12.93
C GLU A 238 -13.13 35.43 14.34
N VAL A 239 -14.11 36.07 14.96
CA VAL A 239 -14.75 35.60 16.17
C VAL A 239 -16.16 35.12 15.83
N TRP A 240 -16.44 33.86 16.09
CA TRP A 240 -17.73 33.23 15.74
C TRP A 240 -18.80 33.40 16.82
N GLY A 241 -18.40 33.91 18.02
CA GLY A 241 -19.30 34.17 19.12
C GLY A 241 -19.27 33.07 20.17
N ILE A 242 -20.42 32.90 20.86
CA ILE A 242 -20.54 31.93 21.93
C ILE A 242 -20.64 30.52 21.37
N GLN A 243 -19.67 29.69 21.69
CA GLN A 243 -19.64 28.27 21.31
C GLN A 243 -20.40 27.39 22.29
N SER A 244 -20.21 27.61 23.56
CA SER A 244 -20.85 26.80 24.61
C SER A 244 -20.97 27.56 25.92
N LEU A 245 -21.92 27.11 26.75
CA LEU A 245 -22.11 27.58 28.12
C LEU A 245 -21.83 26.39 29.05
N SER A 246 -20.91 26.54 29.99
CA SER A 246 -20.61 25.56 31.02
C SER A 246 -21.10 26.08 32.39
N ALA A 247 -20.99 25.28 33.46
CA ALA A 247 -21.34 25.73 34.78
C ALA A 247 -20.44 26.88 35.30
N GLU A 248 -19.24 27.04 34.76
CA GLU A 248 -18.19 27.92 35.28
C GLU A 248 -17.82 29.06 34.31
N ALA A 249 -18.09 28.92 33.02
CA ALA A 249 -17.64 29.88 32.00
C ALA A 249 -18.49 29.86 30.72
N ILE A 250 -18.44 30.98 30.00
CA ILE A 250 -18.91 31.14 28.63
C ILE A 250 -17.72 30.89 27.74
N THR A 251 -17.81 29.96 26.78
CA THR A 251 -16.74 29.70 25.83
C THR A 251 -16.96 30.49 24.54
N LEU A 252 -16.02 31.37 24.21
CA LEU A 252 -15.99 32.10 22.94
C LEU A 252 -15.06 31.36 21.94
N ARG A 253 -15.46 31.35 20.69
CA ARG A 253 -14.69 30.76 19.58
C ARG A 253 -14.30 31.82 18.56
#